data_ee5fb64374cd6a481ad203b52cb4eb8e
#
_entry.id   ee5fb64374cd6a481ad203b52cb4eb8e
#
_cell.length_a   1.000
_cell.length_b   1.000
_cell.length_c   1.000
_cell.angle_alpha   90.00
_cell.angle_beta   90.00
_cell.angle_gamma   90.00
#
_symmetry.space_group_name_H-M   'P 1'
#
loop_
_entity.id
_entity.type
_entity.pdbx_description
1 polymer ?
#
loop_
_entity_poly.entity_id
_entity_poly.type
_entity_poly.pdbx_seq_one_letter_code
_entity_poly.pdbx_strand_id
1 'polypeptide(L)'
;MILLRRYLIYLILVILVATGFTYISYKIYPSIGFVKNDIWRVLPSPGDANRDIYTRAFVSQYGTFALAKPEAAYFSASVDIEENLLSGNCSYKLTGEDIEAKWWAITLYDKDGFLTQNNEKLYSFNSENIDFNFEGGFEVYFTNDDAFIAELNNKNWLRSPEEENFSISMRIYLPGEEFFSNLKRIN
;
A
#
# COMPACT_ATOMS: atom_id res chain seq x y z
N MET A 1 -40.81 -36.16 4.68
CA MET A 1 -39.52 -36.13 5.34
C MET A 1 -38.34 -36.19 4.36
N ILE A 2 -38.31 -37.12 3.41
CA ILE A 2 -37.23 -37.30 2.42
C ILE A 2 -37.08 -36.06 1.50
N LEU A 3 -38.18 -35.50 0.97
CA LEU A 3 -38.16 -34.31 0.12
C LEU A 3 -37.55 -33.09 0.85
N LEU A 4 -37.96 -32.82 2.09
CA LEU A 4 -37.45 -31.72 2.91
C LEU A 4 -35.95 -31.84 3.14
N ARG A 5 -35.45 -33.07 3.39
CA ARG A 5 -34.02 -33.33 3.55
C ARG A 5 -33.24 -33.05 2.26
N ARG A 6 -33.78 -33.39 1.08
CA ARG A 6 -33.17 -33.08 -0.21
C ARG A 6 -33.07 -31.57 -0.46
N TYR A 7 -34.15 -30.84 -0.22
CA TYR A 7 -34.16 -29.38 -0.35
C TYR A 7 -33.15 -28.71 0.61
N LEU A 8 -33.04 -29.20 1.83
CA LEU A 8 -32.05 -28.70 2.79
C LEU A 8 -30.62 -28.93 2.31
N ILE A 9 -30.34 -30.10 1.75
CA ILE A 9 -29.01 -30.42 1.18
C ILE A 9 -28.70 -29.49 0.00
N TYR A 10 -29.64 -29.26 -0.92
CA TYR A 10 -29.45 -28.33 -2.04
C TYR A 10 -29.23 -26.91 -1.57
N LEU A 11 -29.98 -26.45 -0.56
CA LEU A 11 -29.80 -25.11 0.02
C LEU A 11 -28.38 -24.95 0.62
N ILE A 12 -27.93 -25.93 1.38
CA ILE A 12 -26.59 -25.93 1.96
C ILE A 12 -25.50 -25.89 0.86
N LEU A 13 -25.66 -26.70 -0.19
CA LEU A 13 -24.73 -26.71 -1.32
C LEU A 13 -24.69 -25.34 -2.03
N VAL A 14 -25.84 -24.72 -2.27
CA VAL A 14 -25.90 -23.39 -2.89
C VAL A 14 -25.19 -22.35 -2.03
N ILE A 15 -25.42 -22.36 -0.72
CA ILE A 15 -24.75 -21.45 0.22
C ILE A 15 -23.22 -21.68 0.21
N LEU A 16 -22.76 -22.93 0.23
CA LEU A 16 -21.33 -23.25 0.20
C LEU A 16 -20.66 -22.79 -1.10
N VAL A 17 -21.33 -23.01 -2.24
CA VAL A 17 -20.84 -22.57 -3.54
C VAL A 17 -20.80 -21.04 -3.61
N ALA A 18 -21.87 -20.36 -3.20
CA ALA A 18 -21.95 -18.90 -3.21
C ALA A 18 -20.87 -18.25 -2.32
N THR A 19 -20.68 -18.75 -1.10
CA THR A 19 -19.65 -18.27 -0.20
C THR A 19 -18.24 -18.53 -0.72
N GLY A 20 -18.02 -19.71 -1.32
CA GLY A 20 -16.76 -20.06 -1.98
C GLY A 20 -16.42 -19.09 -3.12
N PHE A 21 -17.35 -18.84 -4.01
CA PHE A 21 -17.18 -17.88 -5.11
C PHE A 21 -16.92 -16.46 -4.60
N THR A 22 -17.67 -16.01 -3.60
CA THR A 22 -17.46 -14.67 -3.00
C THR A 22 -16.06 -14.55 -2.41
N TYR A 23 -15.60 -15.55 -1.67
CA TYR A 23 -14.26 -15.57 -1.10
C TYR A 23 -13.16 -15.55 -2.18
N ILE A 24 -13.29 -16.38 -3.21
CA ILE A 24 -12.34 -16.45 -4.33
C ILE A 24 -12.31 -15.10 -5.08
N SER A 25 -13.48 -14.55 -5.41
CA SER A 25 -13.59 -13.26 -6.09
C SER A 25 -12.91 -12.15 -5.29
N TYR A 26 -13.13 -12.13 -3.98
CA TYR A 26 -12.50 -11.16 -3.09
C TYR A 26 -10.96 -11.31 -3.07
N LYS A 27 -10.43 -12.53 -3.05
CA LYS A 27 -8.98 -12.79 -3.06
C LYS A 27 -8.30 -12.43 -4.39
N ILE A 28 -9.01 -12.58 -5.51
CA ILE A 28 -8.49 -12.24 -6.84
C ILE A 28 -8.57 -10.74 -7.11
N TYR A 29 -9.52 -10.03 -6.49
CA TYR A 29 -9.78 -8.61 -6.74
C TYR A 29 -8.52 -7.72 -6.69
N PRO A 30 -7.61 -7.83 -5.70
CA PRO A 30 -6.39 -7.00 -5.66
C PRO A 30 -5.52 -7.11 -6.91
N SER A 31 -5.54 -8.26 -7.60
CA SER A 31 -4.78 -8.47 -8.83
C SER A 31 -5.37 -7.74 -10.05
N ILE A 32 -6.66 -7.40 -9.99
CA ILE A 32 -7.39 -6.79 -11.10
C ILE A 32 -7.66 -5.30 -10.84
N GLY A 33 -7.97 -4.93 -9.59
CA GLY A 33 -8.38 -3.58 -9.20
C GLY A 33 -7.24 -2.58 -9.09
N PHE A 34 -6.01 -3.05 -8.90
CA PHE A 34 -4.83 -2.19 -8.81
C PHE A 34 -4.19 -1.96 -10.17
N VAL A 35 -3.78 -0.72 -10.40
CA VAL A 35 -2.94 -0.35 -11.55
C VAL A 35 -1.48 -0.41 -11.09
N LYS A 36 -0.64 -1.15 -11.82
CA LYS A 36 0.80 -1.22 -11.57
C LYS A 36 1.51 -0.11 -12.34
N ASN A 37 2.37 0.62 -11.66
CA ASN A 37 3.28 1.60 -12.22
C ASN A 37 4.66 1.39 -11.60
N ASP A 38 5.57 0.76 -12.32
CA ASP A 38 6.86 0.34 -11.81
C ASP A 38 6.70 -0.53 -10.55
N ILE A 39 7.33 -0.19 -9.43
CA ILE A 39 7.17 -0.89 -8.15
C ILE A 39 5.83 -0.58 -7.46
N TRP A 40 5.16 0.50 -7.86
CA TRP A 40 3.96 1.01 -7.20
C TRP A 40 2.69 0.33 -7.70
N ARG A 41 1.83 0.01 -6.76
CA ARG A 41 0.44 -0.38 -7.01
C ARG A 41 -0.48 0.74 -6.56
N VAL A 42 -1.38 1.16 -7.44
CA VAL A 42 -2.31 2.26 -7.21
C VAL A 42 -3.72 1.73 -7.29
N LEU A 43 -4.52 1.96 -6.27
CA LEU A 43 -5.96 1.74 -6.33
C LEU A 43 -6.63 3.06 -6.74
N PRO A 44 -7.18 3.16 -7.97
CA PRO A 44 -7.76 4.41 -8.44
C PRO A 44 -8.98 4.81 -7.59
N SER A 45 -8.97 6.01 -7.02
CA SER A 45 -10.09 6.62 -6.26
C SER A 45 -10.75 5.67 -5.24
N PRO A 46 -10.01 5.11 -4.27
CA PRO A 46 -10.54 4.09 -3.36
C PRO A 46 -11.67 4.60 -2.45
N GLY A 47 -11.72 5.91 -2.18
CA GLY A 47 -12.74 6.56 -1.36
C GLY A 47 -13.97 7.05 -2.12
N ASP A 48 -14.06 6.83 -3.44
CA ASP A 48 -15.23 7.23 -4.22
C ASP A 48 -16.46 6.38 -3.82
N ALA A 49 -17.55 7.05 -3.46
CA ALA A 49 -18.80 6.42 -3.06
C ALA A 49 -19.44 5.56 -4.17
N ASN A 50 -19.13 5.85 -5.44
CA ASN A 50 -19.65 5.12 -6.62
C ASN A 50 -18.75 3.94 -7.03
N ARG A 51 -17.71 3.63 -6.26
CA ARG A 51 -16.86 2.46 -6.56
C ARG A 51 -17.62 1.16 -6.39
N ASP A 52 -17.18 0.16 -7.15
CA ASP A 52 -17.71 -1.18 -7.09
C ASP A 52 -17.63 -1.81 -5.67
N ILE A 53 -18.46 -2.80 -5.45
CA ILE A 53 -18.59 -3.45 -4.13
C ILE A 53 -17.28 -4.10 -3.64
N TYR A 54 -16.43 -4.58 -4.55
CA TYR A 54 -15.16 -5.21 -4.18
C TYR A 54 -14.13 -4.18 -3.73
N THR A 55 -14.02 -3.03 -4.42
CA THR A 55 -13.21 -1.89 -3.96
C THR A 55 -13.63 -1.47 -2.56
N ARG A 56 -14.93 -1.30 -2.33
CA ARG A 56 -15.46 -0.87 -1.03
C ARG A 56 -15.19 -1.90 0.07
N ALA A 57 -15.36 -3.19 -0.21
CA ALA A 57 -15.03 -4.27 0.72
C ALA A 57 -13.54 -4.30 1.05
N PHE A 58 -12.68 -4.15 0.03
CA PHE A 58 -11.24 -4.08 0.21
C PHE A 58 -10.84 -2.90 1.11
N VAL A 59 -11.28 -1.68 0.79
CA VAL A 59 -10.98 -0.47 1.56
C VAL A 59 -11.47 -0.59 3.01
N SER A 60 -12.67 -1.16 3.24
CA SER A 60 -13.20 -1.32 4.59
C SER A 60 -12.41 -2.32 5.44
N GLN A 61 -11.88 -3.38 4.84
CA GLN A 61 -11.05 -4.35 5.55
C GLN A 61 -9.73 -3.77 6.02
N TYR A 62 -9.10 -2.96 5.18
CA TYR A 62 -7.82 -2.32 5.51
C TYR A 62 -7.97 -1.06 6.38
N GLY A 63 -9.21 -0.62 6.66
CA GLY A 63 -9.50 0.49 7.58
C GLY A 63 -8.85 1.82 7.17
N THR A 64 -8.56 2.01 5.88
CA THR A 64 -7.74 3.13 5.40
C THR A 64 -8.45 4.48 5.40
N PHE A 65 -9.78 4.53 5.60
CA PHE A 65 -10.60 5.75 5.48
C PHE A 65 -10.24 6.56 4.24
N ALA A 66 -10.07 5.85 3.12
CA ALA A 66 -9.56 6.43 1.89
C ALA A 66 -10.46 7.57 1.38
N LEU A 67 -9.85 8.67 0.98
CA LEU A 67 -10.49 9.79 0.32
C LEU A 67 -10.61 9.54 -1.18
N ALA A 68 -11.57 10.20 -1.82
CA ALA A 68 -11.73 10.15 -3.27
C ALA A 68 -10.79 11.13 -3.97
N LYS A 69 -10.60 10.99 -5.29
CA LYS A 69 -10.03 12.06 -6.13
C LYS A 69 -10.98 13.28 -6.14
N PRO A 70 -10.49 14.53 -6.11
CA PRO A 70 -9.07 14.93 -6.18
C PRO A 70 -8.37 15.05 -4.82
N GLU A 71 -8.97 14.59 -3.73
CA GLU A 71 -8.52 14.86 -2.37
C GLU A 71 -7.27 14.06 -1.98
N ALA A 72 -7.12 12.81 -2.46
CA ALA A 72 -5.96 12.01 -2.16
C ALA A 72 -5.63 10.96 -3.21
N ALA A 73 -4.34 10.56 -3.25
CA ALA A 73 -3.83 9.43 -3.99
C ALA A 73 -3.06 8.48 -3.06
N TYR A 74 -3.20 7.16 -3.30
CA TYR A 74 -2.63 6.12 -2.46
C TYR A 74 -1.83 5.15 -3.30
N PHE A 75 -0.57 4.96 -2.93
CA PHE A 75 0.38 4.08 -3.58
C PHE A 75 0.89 3.06 -2.57
N SER A 76 1.13 1.84 -3.02
CA SER A 76 1.74 0.80 -2.21
C SER A 76 2.79 0.06 -3.03
N ALA A 77 3.96 -0.17 -2.44
CA ALA A 77 5.02 -1.00 -2.99
C ALA A 77 5.33 -2.13 -2.03
N SER A 78 5.33 -3.36 -2.54
CA SER A 78 5.71 -4.57 -1.79
C SER A 78 6.79 -5.38 -2.51
N VAL A 79 7.30 -4.84 -3.61
CA VAL A 79 8.36 -5.44 -4.43
C VAL A 79 9.40 -4.38 -4.76
N ASP A 80 10.62 -4.83 -5.04
CA ASP A 80 11.70 -4.00 -5.57
C ASP A 80 11.63 -3.89 -7.11
N ILE A 81 12.64 -3.23 -7.71
CA ILE A 81 12.75 -3.05 -9.16
C ILE A 81 12.95 -4.37 -9.94
N GLU A 82 13.39 -5.44 -9.26
CA GLU A 82 13.57 -6.79 -9.82
C GLU A 82 12.33 -7.68 -9.58
N GLU A 83 11.24 -7.10 -9.04
CA GLU A 83 9.99 -7.79 -8.67
C GLU A 83 10.13 -8.79 -7.49
N ASN A 84 11.23 -8.73 -6.73
CA ASN A 84 11.36 -9.50 -5.49
C ASN A 84 10.56 -8.84 -4.37
N LEU A 85 9.96 -9.64 -3.49
CA LEU A 85 9.28 -9.11 -2.31
C LEU A 85 10.26 -8.33 -1.42
N LEU A 86 9.83 -7.15 -0.95
CA LEU A 86 10.58 -6.39 0.04
C LEU A 86 10.70 -7.22 1.33
N SER A 87 11.93 -7.45 1.78
CA SER A 87 12.24 -8.29 2.94
C SER A 87 13.16 -7.57 3.89
N GLY A 88 12.94 -7.74 5.18
CA GLY A 88 13.81 -7.20 6.21
C GLY A 88 15.24 -7.74 6.20
N ASN A 89 15.51 -8.81 5.45
CA ASN A 89 16.87 -9.33 5.26
C ASN A 89 17.74 -8.47 4.32
N CYS A 90 17.14 -7.45 3.67
CA CYS A 90 17.82 -6.57 2.74
C CYS A 90 17.62 -5.10 3.12
N SER A 91 18.55 -4.28 2.68
CA SER A 91 18.44 -2.82 2.76
C SER A 91 18.00 -2.27 1.41
N TYR A 92 17.09 -1.30 1.42
CA TYR A 92 16.53 -0.69 0.23
C TYR A 92 16.67 0.82 0.30
N LYS A 93 16.72 1.45 -0.87
CA LYS A 93 16.73 2.90 -1.02
C LYS A 93 15.60 3.31 -1.96
N LEU A 94 14.74 4.20 -1.49
CA LEU A 94 13.75 4.89 -2.30
C LEU A 94 14.28 6.30 -2.60
N THR A 95 14.31 6.66 -3.87
CA THR A 95 14.64 8.01 -4.33
C THR A 95 13.41 8.67 -4.90
N GLY A 96 13.25 9.95 -4.68
CA GLY A 96 12.15 10.74 -5.22
C GLY A 96 12.50 12.21 -5.31
N GLU A 97 11.65 12.95 -5.99
CA GLU A 97 11.66 14.41 -6.02
C GLU A 97 10.53 14.93 -5.13
N ASP A 98 10.58 16.23 -4.77
CA ASP A 98 9.47 16.83 -4.04
C ASP A 98 8.17 16.75 -4.85
N ILE A 99 7.10 16.42 -4.15
CA ILE A 99 5.79 16.21 -4.77
C ILE A 99 4.97 17.46 -4.59
N GLU A 100 4.52 18.07 -5.69
CA GLU A 100 3.60 19.19 -5.66
C GLU A 100 2.24 18.74 -5.09
N ALA A 101 2.12 18.83 -3.79
CA ALA A 101 0.94 18.47 -3.01
C ALA A 101 0.86 19.30 -1.74
N LYS A 102 -0.32 19.37 -1.13
CA LYS A 102 -0.44 20.04 0.16
C LYS A 102 0.33 19.30 1.26
N TRP A 103 0.34 18.00 1.20
CA TRP A 103 1.05 17.14 2.15
C TRP A 103 1.18 15.71 1.58
N TRP A 104 2.27 15.05 1.86
CA TRP A 104 2.48 13.65 1.51
C TRP A 104 3.28 12.93 2.60
N ALA A 105 3.16 11.61 2.65
CA ALA A 105 3.91 10.76 3.57
C ALA A 105 4.27 9.42 2.98
N ILE A 106 5.44 8.93 3.36
CA ILE A 106 5.94 7.58 3.12
C ILE A 106 5.94 6.85 4.46
N THR A 107 5.23 5.72 4.54
CA THR A 107 5.07 4.93 5.76
C THR A 107 5.43 3.48 5.49
N LEU A 108 6.14 2.85 6.41
CA LEU A 108 6.49 1.44 6.36
C LEU A 108 5.48 0.62 7.19
N TYR A 109 5.00 -0.48 6.59
CA TYR A 109 4.10 -1.44 7.23
C TYR A 109 4.68 -2.84 7.15
N ASP A 110 4.49 -3.63 8.21
CA ASP A 110 4.81 -5.05 8.24
C ASP A 110 3.90 -5.87 7.29
N LYS A 111 4.12 -7.19 7.23
CA LYS A 111 3.34 -8.12 6.40
C LYS A 111 1.86 -8.17 6.73
N ASP A 112 1.48 -7.82 7.96
CA ASP A 112 0.11 -7.84 8.47
C ASP A 112 -0.58 -6.47 8.35
N GLY A 113 0.16 -5.45 7.87
CA GLY A 113 -0.34 -4.09 7.67
C GLY A 113 -0.28 -3.20 8.92
N PHE A 114 0.51 -3.58 9.91
CA PHE A 114 0.76 -2.77 11.10
C PHE A 114 2.07 -1.98 10.97
N LEU A 115 2.22 -0.94 11.78
CA LEU A 115 3.48 -0.21 11.89
C LEU A 115 4.54 -1.10 12.54
N THR A 116 5.71 -1.21 11.91
CA THR A 116 6.83 -1.99 12.42
C THR A 116 7.30 -1.41 13.75
N GLN A 117 7.21 -2.19 14.82
CA GLN A 117 7.67 -1.75 16.14
C GLN A 117 9.19 -1.52 16.13
N ASN A 118 9.62 -0.35 16.59
CA ASN A 118 11.03 0.03 16.66
C ASN A 118 11.30 0.94 17.87
N ASN A 119 12.56 0.97 18.30
CA ASN A 119 13.00 1.76 19.46
C ASN A 119 13.02 3.26 19.16
N GLU A 120 13.21 3.63 17.90
CA GLU A 120 13.27 4.99 17.40
C GLU A 120 11.91 5.68 17.40
N LYS A 121 10.82 4.89 17.44
CA LYS A 121 9.41 5.37 17.32
C LYS A 121 9.19 6.20 16.07
N LEU A 122 9.98 5.94 15.04
CA LEU A 122 9.89 6.58 13.73
C LEU A 122 9.30 5.58 12.72
N TYR A 123 8.16 5.90 12.16
CA TYR A 123 7.37 4.99 11.31
C TYR A 123 7.16 5.56 9.90
N SER A 124 7.37 6.85 9.72
CA SER A 124 7.11 7.54 8.46
C SER A 124 7.95 8.80 8.31
N PHE A 125 8.20 9.15 7.04
CA PHE A 125 8.61 10.50 6.64
C PHE A 125 7.48 11.17 5.90
N ASN A 126 7.42 12.49 5.99
CA ASN A 126 6.44 13.30 5.29
C ASN A 126 7.08 14.58 4.75
N SER A 127 6.33 15.36 3.98
CA SER A 127 6.79 16.61 3.36
C SER A 127 7.38 17.65 4.32
N GLU A 128 7.11 17.53 5.63
CA GLU A 128 7.56 18.50 6.64
C GLU A 128 8.80 18.03 7.42
N ASN A 129 9.05 16.70 7.48
CA ASN A 129 10.14 16.14 8.28
C ASN A 129 11.18 15.36 7.50
N ILE A 130 11.05 15.26 6.17
CA ILE A 130 12.03 14.63 5.31
C ILE A 130 13.16 15.61 4.99
N ASP A 131 14.40 15.12 5.02
CA ASP A 131 15.55 15.90 4.58
C ASP A 131 15.70 15.80 3.06
N PHE A 132 15.61 16.93 2.38
CA PHE A 132 15.87 17.06 0.95
C PHE A 132 17.36 17.29 0.67
N ASN A 133 17.82 16.78 -0.45
CA ASN A 133 19.15 17.08 -0.98
C ASN A 133 19.19 18.47 -1.66
N PHE A 134 20.38 18.91 -2.06
CA PHE A 134 20.59 20.23 -2.68
C PHE A 134 19.86 20.41 -4.02
N GLU A 135 19.44 19.32 -4.67
CA GLU A 135 18.74 19.32 -5.95
C GLU A 135 17.22 19.28 -5.77
N GLY A 136 16.73 19.27 -4.51
CA GLY A 136 15.30 19.20 -4.19
C GLY A 136 14.73 17.77 -4.22
N GLY A 137 15.58 16.76 -4.37
CA GLY A 137 15.20 15.35 -4.25
C GLY A 137 15.35 14.83 -2.82
N PHE A 138 14.84 13.64 -2.56
CA PHE A 138 15.03 12.93 -1.30
C PHE A 138 15.45 11.49 -1.50
N GLU A 139 16.09 10.94 -0.47
CA GLU A 139 16.41 9.51 -0.35
C GLU A 139 15.83 9.02 0.99
N VAL A 140 15.14 7.88 0.98
CA VAL A 140 14.70 7.18 2.20
C VAL A 140 15.26 5.77 2.18
N TYR A 141 15.91 5.37 3.25
CA TYR A 141 16.47 4.04 3.42
C TYR A 141 15.55 3.18 4.30
N PHE A 142 15.36 1.92 3.92
CA PHE A 142 14.61 0.92 4.68
C PHE A 142 15.56 -0.21 5.04
N THR A 143 15.87 -0.38 6.32
CA THR A 143 16.86 -1.33 6.79
C THR A 143 16.69 -1.66 8.27
N ASN A 144 17.13 -2.83 8.69
CA ASN A 144 17.28 -3.19 10.09
C ASN A 144 18.75 -3.48 10.47
N ASP A 145 19.70 -3.24 9.55
CA ASP A 145 21.13 -3.41 9.78
C ASP A 145 21.68 -2.21 10.55
N ASP A 146 22.01 -2.41 11.83
CA ASP A 146 22.55 -1.37 12.71
C ASP A 146 23.91 -0.83 12.24
N ALA A 147 24.74 -1.65 11.58
CA ALA A 147 26.02 -1.19 11.03
C ALA A 147 25.77 -0.23 9.87
N PHE A 148 24.85 -0.56 8.98
CA PHE A 148 24.48 0.31 7.87
C PHE A 148 23.79 1.59 8.36
N ILE A 149 22.90 1.52 9.35
CA ILE A 149 22.25 2.69 9.98
C ILE A 149 23.31 3.67 10.52
N ALA A 150 24.35 3.17 11.18
CA ALA A 150 25.43 4.01 11.72
C ALA A 150 26.20 4.78 10.62
N GLU A 151 26.25 4.24 9.40
CA GLU A 151 26.89 4.90 8.25
C GLU A 151 26.01 5.97 7.59
N LEU A 152 24.68 5.93 7.81
CA LEU A 152 23.74 6.85 7.15
C LEU A 152 23.83 8.31 7.64
N ASN A 153 24.51 8.60 8.77
CA ASN A 153 24.81 9.94 9.26
C ASN A 153 23.62 10.93 9.19
N ASN A 154 22.52 10.60 9.85
CA ASN A 154 21.28 11.40 9.89
C ASN A 154 20.51 11.52 8.56
N LYS A 155 20.71 10.62 7.61
CA LYS A 155 19.85 10.52 6.43
C LYS A 155 18.46 10.00 6.81
N ASN A 156 17.47 10.22 5.96
CA ASN A 156 16.14 9.65 6.17
C ASN A 156 16.20 8.11 6.12
N TRP A 157 15.87 7.44 7.21
CA TRP A 157 15.77 5.98 7.24
C TRP A 157 14.65 5.50 8.16
N LEU A 158 14.05 4.37 7.81
CA LEU A 158 13.03 3.68 8.59
C LEU A 158 13.48 2.25 8.85
N ARG A 159 13.29 1.79 10.09
CA ARG A 159 13.62 0.42 10.48
C ARG A 159 12.65 -0.56 9.86
N SER A 160 13.15 -1.45 9.00
CA SER A 160 12.37 -2.57 8.46
C SER A 160 12.18 -3.67 9.51
N PRO A 161 11.15 -4.54 9.39
CA PRO A 161 10.99 -5.68 10.29
C PRO A 161 12.15 -6.67 10.11
N GLU A 162 12.48 -7.41 11.16
CA GLU A 162 13.48 -8.47 11.09
C GLU A 162 12.91 -9.68 10.32
N GLU A 163 13.67 -10.18 9.31
CA GLU A 163 13.39 -11.42 8.56
C GLU A 163 11.99 -11.56 7.96
N GLU A 164 11.14 -10.53 8.01
CA GLU A 164 9.79 -10.57 7.47
C GLU A 164 9.64 -9.69 6.23
N ASN A 165 8.63 -9.99 5.42
CA ASN A 165 8.26 -9.12 4.30
C ASN A 165 7.57 -7.86 4.82
N PHE A 166 7.71 -6.77 4.07
CA PHE A 166 7.10 -5.50 4.40
C PHE A 166 6.56 -4.78 3.17
N SER A 167 5.88 -3.69 3.37
CA SER A 167 5.40 -2.82 2.31
C SER A 167 5.62 -1.36 2.65
N ILE A 168 5.72 -0.55 1.60
CA ILE A 168 5.85 0.90 1.69
C ILE A 168 4.55 1.49 1.15
N SER A 169 3.93 2.40 1.89
CA SER A 169 2.77 3.17 1.46
C SER A 169 3.17 4.62 1.28
N MET A 170 2.85 5.19 0.11
CA MET A 170 2.91 6.62 -0.13
C MET A 170 1.50 7.17 -0.23
N ARG A 171 1.21 8.20 0.56
CA ARG A 171 -0.07 8.90 0.58
C ARG A 171 0.17 10.36 0.22
N ILE A 172 -0.59 10.85 -0.74
CA ILE A 172 -0.46 12.23 -1.24
C ILE A 172 -1.83 12.89 -1.10
N TYR A 173 -1.87 14.02 -0.40
CA TYR A 173 -3.11 14.75 -0.13
C TYR A 173 -3.14 16.07 -0.89
N LEU A 174 -4.26 16.35 -1.53
CA LEU A 174 -4.47 17.51 -2.39
C LEU A 174 -3.30 17.70 -3.37
N PRO A 175 -2.98 16.66 -4.18
CA PRO A 175 -1.94 16.77 -5.19
C PRO A 175 -2.32 17.82 -6.24
N GLY A 176 -1.33 18.46 -6.86
CA GLY A 176 -1.53 19.38 -7.97
C GLY A 176 -2.26 18.74 -9.17
N GLU A 177 -2.88 19.55 -10.01
CA GLU A 177 -3.64 19.05 -11.17
C GLU A 177 -2.78 18.22 -12.12
N GLU A 178 -1.50 18.57 -12.29
CA GLU A 178 -0.56 17.85 -13.13
C GLU A 178 -0.28 16.41 -12.62
N PHE A 179 -0.29 16.19 -11.33
CA PHE A 179 -0.10 14.88 -10.74
C PHE A 179 -1.13 13.87 -11.26
N PHE A 180 -2.41 14.24 -11.28
CA PHE A 180 -3.47 13.38 -11.81
C PHE A 180 -3.45 13.27 -13.34
N SER A 181 -2.98 14.29 -14.07
CA SER A 181 -2.84 14.22 -15.51
C SER A 181 -1.77 13.20 -15.93
N ASN A 182 -0.69 13.12 -15.17
CA ASN A 182 0.38 12.14 -15.37
C ASN A 182 -0.07 10.71 -15.03
N LEU A 183 -0.92 10.52 -14.01
CA LEU A 183 -1.55 9.22 -13.73
C LEU A 183 -2.49 8.70 -14.82
N LYS A 184 -3.05 9.57 -15.67
CA LYS A 184 -3.86 9.16 -16.84
C LYS A 184 -3.03 8.58 -17.99
N ARG A 185 -1.73 8.83 -18.05
CA ARG A 185 -0.82 8.30 -19.07
C ARG A 185 -0.31 6.88 -18.80
N ILE A 186 -0.70 6.28 -17.69
CA ILE A 186 -0.32 4.91 -17.26
C ILE A 186 -1.35 3.86 -17.73
N ASN A 187 -2.25 4.21 -18.68
CA ASN A 187 -3.19 3.26 -19.31
C ASN A 187 -2.67 2.79 -20.65
#